data_b49860b8023513a213a989183c067ea6
#
_entry.id   b49860b8023513a213a989183c067ea6
#
_cell.length_a   1.000
_cell.length_b   1.000
_cell.length_c   1.000
_cell.angle_alpha   90.00
_cell.angle_beta   90.00
_cell.angle_gamma   90.00
#
_symmetry.space_group_name_H-M   'P 1'
#
loop_
_entity.id
_entity.type
_entity.pdbx_description
1 polymer ?
#
loop_
_entity_poly.entity_id
_entity_poly.type
_entity_poly.pdbx_seq_one_letter_code
_entity_poly.pdbx_strand_id
1 'polypeptide(L)'
;WQLPYIKAISQHHQTNIDLIVREKTQAQNILKDLKHINQIFYNDFRKGIFYWLDVFKLKKIFDTEKYDYVYILDKVNKPAIAAKLSGIQNIIAPGIKNQKKWITSKNYLNEDDWNLNYSEQSQKFLKINSIKLNDKFPSLEIDTERLKQGNDDLLVKGKKIAFGVD
;
A
#
# COMPACT_ATOMS: atom_id res chain seq x y z
N TRP A 1 -7.36 4.96 -1.79
CA TRP A 1 -8.30 3.82 -1.62
C TRP A 1 -7.71 2.67 -0.79
N GLN A 2 -6.39 2.48 -0.74
CA GLN A 2 -5.76 1.37 -0.01
C GLN A 2 -5.62 1.60 1.50
N LEU A 3 -5.82 2.79 2.01
CA LEU A 3 -5.57 3.15 3.42
C LEU A 3 -6.30 2.25 4.44
N PRO A 4 -7.58 1.88 4.26
CA PRO A 4 -8.26 0.98 5.19
C PRO A 4 -7.59 -0.40 5.28
N TYR A 5 -7.09 -0.89 4.15
CA TYR A 5 -6.43 -2.20 4.07
C TYR A 5 -5.05 -2.17 4.72
N ILE A 6 -4.29 -1.10 4.52
CA ILE A 6 -2.99 -0.86 5.17
C ILE A 6 -3.18 -0.77 6.69
N LYS A 7 -4.17 -0.01 7.16
CA LYS A 7 -4.52 0.10 8.59
C LYS A 7 -4.92 -1.27 9.18
N ALA A 8 -5.72 -2.06 8.45
CA ALA A 8 -6.12 -3.39 8.89
C ALA A 8 -4.94 -4.34 9.03
N ILE A 9 -3.98 -4.31 8.11
CA ILE A 9 -2.73 -5.11 8.17
C ILE A 9 -1.89 -4.67 9.37
N SER A 10 -1.71 -3.36 9.59
CA SER A 10 -1.00 -2.82 10.76
C SER A 10 -1.62 -3.30 12.07
N GLN A 11 -2.93 -3.21 12.18
CA GLN A 11 -3.68 -3.67 13.37
C GLN A 11 -3.56 -5.18 13.58
N HIS A 12 -3.59 -5.97 12.51
CA HIS A 12 -3.47 -7.42 12.57
C HIS A 12 -2.10 -7.86 13.14
N HIS A 13 -1.03 -7.18 12.72
CA HIS A 13 0.34 -7.44 13.20
C HIS A 13 0.73 -6.62 14.43
N GLN A 14 -0.12 -5.70 14.90
CA GLN A 14 0.14 -4.80 16.02
C GLN A 14 1.47 -4.03 15.87
N THR A 15 1.79 -3.64 14.63
CA THR A 15 3.03 -2.91 14.29
C THR A 15 2.79 -1.85 13.24
N ASN A 16 3.67 -0.85 13.21
CA ASN A 16 3.67 0.13 12.14
C ASN A 16 4.21 -0.48 10.85
N ILE A 17 3.78 0.05 9.72
CA ILE A 17 4.07 -0.48 8.38
C ILE A 17 4.93 0.50 7.61
N ASP A 18 5.92 -0.02 6.90
CA ASP A 18 6.62 0.69 5.85
C ASP A 18 5.88 0.56 4.53
N LEU A 19 5.74 1.65 3.82
CA LEU A 19 5.07 1.69 2.52
C LEU A 19 6.06 1.81 1.38
N ILE A 20 5.85 1.05 0.32
CA ILE A 20 6.55 1.22 -0.96
C ILE A 20 5.55 1.69 -1.99
N VAL A 21 5.69 2.91 -2.46
CA VAL A 21 4.75 3.58 -3.36
C VAL A 21 5.47 4.18 -4.57
N ARG A 22 4.70 4.64 -5.55
CA ARG A 22 5.27 5.40 -6.68
C ARG A 22 5.53 6.85 -6.25
N GLU A 23 6.63 7.43 -6.71
CA GLU A 23 7.00 8.82 -6.38
C GLU A 23 5.90 9.82 -6.75
N LYS A 24 5.26 9.65 -7.90
CA LYS A 24 4.16 10.49 -8.34
C LYS A 24 2.94 10.53 -7.41
N THR A 25 2.82 9.60 -6.46
CA THR A 25 1.71 9.60 -5.49
C THR A 25 1.83 10.66 -4.42
N GLN A 26 3.00 11.30 -4.25
CA GLN A 26 3.30 12.25 -3.17
C GLN A 26 2.87 11.75 -1.77
N ALA A 27 2.91 10.44 -1.58
CA ALA A 27 2.37 9.77 -0.42
C ALA A 27 2.94 10.31 0.90
N GLN A 28 4.22 10.70 0.91
CA GLN A 28 4.86 11.27 2.10
C GLN A 28 4.16 12.55 2.59
N ASN A 29 3.71 13.40 1.68
CA ASN A 29 3.03 14.64 2.05
C ASN A 29 1.63 14.39 2.64
N ILE A 30 1.00 13.29 2.25
CA ILE A 30 -0.38 12.95 2.63
C ILE A 30 -0.41 12.00 3.83
N LEU A 31 0.52 11.05 3.91
CA LEU A 31 0.43 9.90 4.80
C LEU A 31 1.43 9.92 5.97
N LYS A 32 2.38 10.86 6.00
CA LYS A 32 3.44 10.92 7.03
C LYS A 32 2.91 11.03 8.47
N ASP A 33 1.72 11.59 8.64
CA ASP A 33 1.13 11.83 9.96
C ASP A 33 0.23 10.65 10.42
N LEU A 34 0.08 9.62 9.60
CA LEU A 34 -0.71 8.43 9.97
C LEU A 34 0.08 7.54 10.93
N LYS A 35 -0.44 7.37 12.15
CA LYS A 35 0.23 6.66 13.27
C LYS A 35 0.65 5.22 12.96
N HIS A 36 0.00 4.57 12.00
CA HIS A 36 0.27 3.18 11.61
C HIS A 36 1.29 3.06 10.47
N ILE A 37 1.83 4.18 9.97
CA ILE A 37 2.89 4.22 8.96
C ILE A 37 4.19 4.66 9.62
N ASN A 38 5.26 3.89 9.41
CA ASN A 38 6.59 4.19 9.92
C ASN A 38 7.42 4.95 8.89
N GLN A 39 7.65 4.34 7.72
CA GLN A 39 8.44 4.94 6.64
C GLN A 39 7.75 4.79 5.29
N ILE A 40 8.10 5.68 4.35
CA ILE A 40 7.62 5.64 2.97
C ILE A 40 8.81 5.61 2.02
N PHE A 41 8.92 4.52 1.28
CA PHE A 41 9.92 4.34 0.23
C PHE A 41 9.30 4.53 -1.14
N TYR A 42 10.10 4.99 -2.11
CA TYR A 42 9.64 5.24 -3.47
C TYR A 42 10.25 4.27 -4.47
N ASN A 43 9.41 3.73 -5.35
CA ASN A 43 9.82 2.93 -6.50
C ASN A 43 8.88 3.17 -7.68
N ASP A 44 9.40 3.45 -8.86
CA ASP A 44 8.59 3.84 -10.03
C ASP A 44 7.92 2.67 -10.73
N PHE A 45 8.35 1.45 -10.46
CA PHE A 45 7.85 0.24 -11.10
C PHE A 45 7.91 0.29 -12.64
N ARG A 46 9.01 0.83 -13.20
CA ARG A 46 9.24 1.00 -14.64
C ARG A 46 9.23 -0.34 -15.38
N LYS A 47 8.99 -0.30 -16.69
CA LYS A 47 9.01 -1.47 -17.57
C LYS A 47 10.33 -1.53 -18.37
N GLY A 48 10.50 -2.57 -19.18
CA GLY A 48 11.66 -2.72 -20.08
C GLY A 48 12.97 -2.95 -19.35
N ILE A 49 14.03 -2.33 -19.84
CA ILE A 49 15.40 -2.48 -19.32
C ILE A 49 15.53 -2.05 -17.85
N PHE A 50 14.72 -1.10 -17.41
CA PHE A 50 14.73 -0.61 -16.03
C PHE A 50 14.00 -1.55 -15.05
N TYR A 51 13.40 -2.62 -15.54
CA TYR A 51 12.65 -3.57 -14.70
C TYR A 51 13.49 -4.14 -13.56
N TRP A 52 14.68 -4.66 -13.91
CA TRP A 52 15.58 -5.27 -12.96
C TRP A 52 16.25 -4.26 -12.03
N LEU A 53 16.53 -3.05 -12.51
CA LEU A 53 17.04 -1.98 -11.64
C LEU A 53 16.05 -1.66 -10.51
N ASP A 54 14.75 -1.61 -10.82
CA ASP A 54 13.73 -1.40 -9.81
C ASP A 54 13.60 -2.60 -8.85
N VAL A 55 13.77 -3.84 -9.34
CA VAL A 55 13.79 -5.04 -8.49
C VAL A 55 14.99 -5.00 -7.53
N PHE A 56 16.18 -4.66 -8.01
CA PHE A 56 17.38 -4.57 -7.17
C PHE A 56 17.30 -3.41 -6.17
N LYS A 57 16.69 -2.28 -6.54
CA LYS A 57 16.41 -1.18 -5.61
C LYS A 57 15.51 -1.64 -4.46
N LEU A 58 14.44 -2.36 -4.78
CA LEU A 58 13.54 -2.94 -3.78
C LEU A 58 14.26 -3.98 -2.92
N LYS A 59 15.04 -4.86 -3.54
CA LYS A 59 15.83 -5.86 -2.82
C LYS A 59 16.75 -5.19 -1.79
N LYS A 60 17.44 -4.11 -2.17
CA LYS A 60 18.31 -3.37 -1.24
C LYS A 60 17.54 -2.84 -0.04
N ILE A 61 16.32 -2.30 -0.25
CA ILE A 61 15.45 -1.87 0.86
C ILE A 61 15.12 -3.07 1.76
N PHE A 62 14.70 -4.18 1.21
CA PHE A 62 14.33 -5.37 1.96
C PHE A 62 15.50 -5.98 2.75
N ASP A 63 16.69 -6.00 2.16
CA ASP A 63 17.91 -6.48 2.84
C ASP A 63 18.34 -5.57 4.00
N THR A 64 18.09 -4.25 3.87
CA THR A 64 18.42 -3.26 4.92
C THR A 64 17.44 -3.32 6.07
N GLU A 65 16.14 -3.30 5.77
CA GLU A 65 15.08 -3.22 6.78
C GLU A 65 14.70 -4.59 7.39
N LYS A 66 15.06 -5.71 6.74
CA LYS A 66 14.88 -7.10 7.23
C LYS A 66 13.44 -7.44 7.61
N TYR A 67 12.51 -7.25 6.70
CA TYR A 67 11.10 -7.51 6.93
C TYR A 67 10.77 -9.00 7.13
N ASP A 68 9.90 -9.30 8.08
CA ASP A 68 9.31 -10.64 8.28
C ASP A 68 8.17 -10.90 7.29
N TYR A 69 7.43 -9.84 6.92
CA TYR A 69 6.26 -9.90 6.06
C TYR A 69 6.31 -8.84 4.96
N VAL A 70 5.92 -9.23 3.76
CA VAL A 70 5.68 -8.30 2.64
C VAL A 70 4.28 -8.53 2.10
N TYR A 71 3.42 -7.52 2.24
CA TYR A 71 2.09 -7.49 1.65
C TYR A 71 2.09 -6.69 0.36
N ILE A 72 1.55 -7.27 -0.70
CA ILE A 72 1.43 -6.63 -2.00
C ILE A 72 -0.05 -6.48 -2.32
N LEU A 73 -0.55 -5.26 -2.34
CA LEU A 73 -1.97 -4.96 -2.59
C LEU A 73 -2.28 -4.67 -4.07
N ASP A 74 -1.32 -4.87 -4.97
CA ASP A 74 -1.46 -4.61 -6.39
C ASP A 74 -1.03 -5.83 -7.22
N LYS A 75 -1.33 -5.80 -8.52
CA LYS A 75 -1.04 -6.85 -9.53
C LYS A 75 0.44 -6.88 -9.97
N VAL A 76 1.33 -6.14 -9.31
CA VAL A 76 2.74 -6.02 -9.68
C VAL A 76 3.58 -7.17 -9.13
N ASN A 77 4.53 -7.65 -9.93
CA ASN A 77 5.39 -8.79 -9.55
C ASN A 77 6.73 -8.36 -8.91
N LYS A 78 7.21 -7.14 -9.19
CA LYS A 78 8.54 -6.70 -8.75
C LYS A 78 8.77 -6.79 -7.24
N PRO A 79 7.83 -6.32 -6.36
CA PRO A 79 8.00 -6.48 -4.92
C PRO A 79 8.08 -7.94 -4.49
N ALA A 80 7.28 -8.82 -5.10
CA ALA A 80 7.32 -10.26 -4.78
C ALA A 80 8.66 -10.90 -5.19
N ILE A 81 9.19 -10.55 -6.38
CA ILE A 81 10.50 -11.01 -6.85
C ILE A 81 11.60 -10.51 -5.92
N ALA A 82 11.61 -9.23 -5.60
CA ALA A 82 12.61 -8.63 -4.72
C ALA A 82 12.58 -9.25 -3.31
N ALA A 83 11.39 -9.43 -2.73
CA ALA A 83 11.21 -10.06 -1.44
C ALA A 83 11.74 -11.51 -1.42
N LYS A 84 11.45 -12.28 -2.48
CA LYS A 84 11.96 -13.65 -2.62
C LYS A 84 13.48 -13.69 -2.74
N LEU A 85 14.07 -12.76 -3.51
CA LEU A 85 15.53 -12.63 -3.64
C LEU A 85 16.21 -12.17 -2.34
N SER A 86 15.50 -11.50 -1.44
CA SER A 86 15.96 -11.10 -0.11
C SER A 86 15.73 -12.19 0.95
N GLY A 87 15.17 -13.34 0.58
CA GLY A 87 14.94 -14.45 1.51
C GLY A 87 13.75 -14.25 2.46
N ILE A 88 12.86 -13.30 2.19
CA ILE A 88 11.67 -13.06 3.03
C ILE A 88 10.73 -14.25 2.96
N GLN A 89 10.35 -14.78 4.13
CA GLN A 89 9.57 -16.01 4.24
C GLN A 89 8.07 -15.77 4.01
N ASN A 90 7.54 -14.61 4.36
CA ASN A 90 6.11 -14.32 4.28
C ASN A 90 5.83 -13.27 3.19
N ILE A 91 5.64 -13.74 1.97
CA ILE A 91 5.29 -12.89 0.81
C ILE A 91 3.83 -13.16 0.48
N ILE A 92 2.97 -12.18 0.74
CA ILE A 92 1.52 -12.29 0.70
C ILE A 92 0.98 -11.31 -0.36
N ALA A 93 0.27 -11.84 -1.36
CA ALA A 93 -0.26 -11.05 -2.46
C ALA A 93 -1.52 -11.68 -3.03
N PRO A 94 -2.32 -10.94 -3.83
CA PRO A 94 -3.52 -11.47 -4.47
C PRO A 94 -3.30 -12.67 -5.39
N GLY A 95 -2.09 -12.94 -5.82
CA GLY A 95 -1.74 -14.10 -6.62
C GLY A 95 -2.21 -14.02 -8.07
N ILE A 96 -2.38 -12.81 -8.62
CA ILE A 96 -2.90 -12.60 -9.97
C ILE A 96 -1.86 -12.98 -11.02
N LYS A 97 -2.23 -13.84 -11.97
CA LYS A 97 -1.39 -14.30 -13.08
C LYS A 97 -0.05 -14.87 -12.57
N ASN A 98 1.06 -14.35 -13.10
CA ASN A 98 2.42 -14.81 -12.77
C ASN A 98 2.87 -14.48 -11.34
N GLN A 99 2.12 -13.68 -10.58
CA GLN A 99 2.46 -13.32 -9.21
C GLN A 99 2.51 -14.55 -8.30
N LYS A 100 1.67 -15.57 -8.55
CA LYS A 100 1.65 -16.85 -7.81
C LYS A 100 3.01 -17.54 -7.71
N LYS A 101 3.89 -17.35 -8.70
CA LYS A 101 5.24 -17.98 -8.73
C LYS A 101 6.22 -17.37 -7.70
N TRP A 102 5.92 -16.18 -7.21
CA TRP A 102 6.83 -15.38 -6.40
C TRP A 102 6.38 -15.20 -4.96
N ILE A 103 5.12 -15.51 -4.65
CA ILE A 103 4.55 -15.43 -3.31
C ILE A 103 4.76 -16.73 -2.55
N THR A 104 4.76 -16.67 -1.24
CA THR A 104 4.90 -17.83 -0.35
C THR A 104 3.56 -18.22 0.28
N SER A 105 2.64 -17.26 0.43
CA SER A 105 1.29 -17.53 0.92
C SER A 105 0.52 -18.41 -0.06
N LYS A 106 -0.24 -19.37 0.47
CA LYS A 106 -1.22 -20.15 -0.28
C LYS A 106 -2.61 -19.50 -0.32
N ASN A 107 -2.80 -18.44 0.47
CA ASN A 107 -4.04 -17.70 0.59
C ASN A 107 -4.06 -16.53 -0.42
N TYR A 108 -4.49 -16.80 -1.65
CA TYR A 108 -4.60 -15.83 -2.73
C TYR A 108 -5.97 -15.91 -3.41
N LEU A 109 -6.31 -14.90 -4.20
CA LEU A 109 -7.56 -14.83 -4.94
C LEU A 109 -7.62 -15.90 -6.03
N ASN A 110 -8.80 -16.46 -6.29
CA ASN A 110 -9.04 -17.34 -7.43
C ASN A 110 -9.28 -16.51 -8.71
N GLU A 111 -9.42 -17.18 -9.85
CA GLU A 111 -9.55 -16.49 -11.15
C GLU A 111 -10.87 -15.73 -11.29
N ASP A 112 -11.95 -16.24 -10.70
CA ASP A 112 -13.26 -15.56 -10.71
C ASP A 112 -13.19 -14.22 -9.97
N ASP A 113 -12.35 -14.14 -8.93
CA ASP A 113 -12.16 -12.94 -8.13
C ASP A 113 -11.42 -11.82 -8.87
N TRP A 114 -10.72 -12.16 -9.96
CA TRP A 114 -9.98 -11.15 -10.73
C TRP A 114 -10.89 -10.19 -11.49
N ASN A 115 -12.16 -10.54 -11.67
CA ASN A 115 -13.18 -9.70 -12.32
C ASN A 115 -13.90 -8.78 -11.34
N LEU A 116 -13.71 -8.95 -10.04
CA LEU A 116 -14.24 -8.06 -9.03
C LEU A 116 -13.61 -6.67 -9.14
N ASN A 117 -14.31 -5.65 -8.68
CA ASN A 117 -13.72 -4.32 -8.56
C ASN A 117 -12.57 -4.32 -7.52
N TYR A 118 -11.74 -3.31 -7.59
CA TYR A 118 -10.52 -3.25 -6.77
C TYR A 118 -10.79 -3.32 -5.26
N SER A 119 -11.86 -2.68 -4.78
CA SER A 119 -12.24 -2.68 -3.38
C SER A 119 -12.69 -4.08 -2.92
N GLU A 120 -13.52 -4.74 -3.72
CA GLU A 120 -13.98 -6.12 -3.44
C GLU A 120 -12.83 -7.11 -3.46
N GLN A 121 -11.91 -7.00 -4.44
CA GLN A 121 -10.68 -7.82 -4.48
C GLN A 121 -9.87 -7.66 -3.19
N SER A 122 -9.65 -6.42 -2.75
CA SER A 122 -8.88 -6.13 -1.54
C SER A 122 -9.57 -6.63 -0.27
N GLN A 123 -10.88 -6.46 -0.15
CA GLN A 123 -11.66 -6.97 0.99
C GLN A 123 -11.60 -8.50 1.05
N LYS A 124 -11.79 -9.17 -0.09
CA LYS A 124 -11.71 -10.63 -0.19
C LYS A 124 -10.30 -11.13 0.13
N PHE A 125 -9.28 -10.45 -0.38
CA PHE A 125 -7.88 -10.75 -0.10
C PHE A 125 -7.55 -10.68 1.40
N LEU A 126 -7.99 -9.63 2.11
CA LEU A 126 -7.83 -9.54 3.56
C LEU A 126 -8.56 -10.69 4.28
N LYS A 127 -9.81 -10.97 3.87
CA LYS A 127 -10.63 -12.02 4.49
C LYS A 127 -9.99 -13.41 4.40
N ILE A 128 -9.45 -13.80 3.22
CA ILE A 128 -8.81 -15.11 3.05
C ILE A 128 -7.48 -15.21 3.80
N ASN A 129 -6.85 -14.08 4.16
CA ASN A 129 -5.67 -14.01 5.01
C ASN A 129 -6.02 -13.77 6.49
N SER A 130 -7.29 -13.95 6.88
CA SER A 130 -7.78 -13.79 8.27
C SER A 130 -7.55 -12.39 8.87
N ILE A 131 -7.43 -11.37 8.03
CA ILE A 131 -7.25 -9.98 8.44
C ILE A 131 -8.62 -9.30 8.51
N LYS A 132 -8.97 -8.83 9.71
CA LYS A 132 -10.25 -8.15 9.96
C LYS A 132 -10.19 -6.71 9.43
N LEU A 133 -11.13 -6.36 8.55
CA LEU A 133 -11.33 -4.99 8.09
C LEU A 133 -12.37 -4.30 8.99
N ASN A 134 -11.92 -3.31 9.75
CA ASN A 134 -12.80 -2.55 10.64
C ASN A 134 -13.47 -1.38 9.91
N ASP A 135 -12.71 -0.68 9.06
CA ASP A 135 -13.16 0.49 8.30
C ASP A 135 -13.12 0.17 6.81
N LYS A 136 -14.21 0.41 6.10
CA LYS A 136 -14.29 0.18 4.64
C LYS A 136 -13.85 1.39 3.81
N PHE A 137 -13.95 2.58 4.40
CA PHE A 137 -13.67 3.84 3.71
C PHE A 137 -12.34 4.43 4.17
N PRO A 138 -11.56 5.03 3.26
CA PRO A 138 -10.36 5.73 3.64
C PRO A 138 -10.69 6.94 4.51
N SER A 139 -10.04 7.05 5.65
CA SER A 139 -10.07 8.23 6.51
C SER A 139 -8.64 8.74 6.67
N LEU A 140 -8.46 10.04 6.53
CA LEU A 140 -7.21 10.72 6.88
C LEU A 140 -7.40 11.32 8.27
N GLU A 141 -6.57 10.92 9.21
CA GLU A 141 -6.45 11.61 10.48
C GLU A 141 -5.65 12.88 10.22
N ILE A 142 -6.34 14.01 10.08
CA ILE A 142 -5.70 15.30 9.86
C ILE A 142 -5.42 15.91 11.23
N ASP A 143 -4.18 16.36 11.44
CA ASP A 143 -3.81 17.07 12.64
C ASP A 143 -4.68 18.34 12.82
N THR A 144 -5.24 18.51 14.01
CA THR A 144 -6.13 19.64 14.34
C THR A 144 -5.43 20.98 14.21
N GLU A 145 -4.13 21.06 14.40
CA GLU A 145 -3.36 22.29 14.19
C GLU A 145 -3.26 22.64 12.70
N ARG A 146 -3.06 21.66 11.85
CA ARG A 146 -3.09 21.85 10.37
C ARG A 146 -4.47 22.20 9.85
N LEU A 147 -5.53 21.67 10.46
CA LEU A 147 -6.90 22.07 10.13
C LEU A 147 -7.14 23.55 10.49
N LYS A 148 -6.62 24.03 11.62
CA LYS A 148 -6.71 25.45 12.00
C LYS A 148 -5.96 26.32 11.00
N GLN A 149 -4.71 25.98 10.68
CA GLN A 149 -3.88 26.71 9.73
C GLN A 149 -4.50 26.76 8.34
N GLY A 150 -5.02 25.62 7.84
CA GLY A 150 -5.76 25.57 6.57
C GLY A 150 -7.07 26.36 6.59
N ASN A 151 -7.75 26.46 7.73
CA ASN A 151 -8.93 27.33 7.87
C ASN A 151 -8.57 28.80 7.87
N ASP A 152 -7.47 29.21 8.48
CA ASP A 152 -6.99 30.60 8.48
C ASP A 152 -6.58 31.04 7.06
N ASP A 153 -5.91 30.18 6.31
CA ASP A 153 -5.55 30.39 4.89
C ASP A 153 -6.81 30.44 3.98
N LEU A 154 -7.92 29.79 4.38
CA LEU A 154 -9.17 29.74 3.64
C LEU A 154 -10.18 30.84 4.02
N LEU A 155 -9.86 31.75 4.94
CA LEU A 155 -10.71 32.89 5.31
C LEU A 155 -10.79 33.97 4.22
N VAL A 156 -10.89 33.57 2.96
CA VAL A 156 -11.26 34.46 1.86
C VAL A 156 -12.77 34.70 1.93
N LYS A 157 -13.16 35.98 2.11
CA LYS A 157 -14.56 36.40 2.08
C LYS A 157 -15.13 36.14 0.68
N GLY A 158 -16.07 35.18 0.55
CA GLY A 158 -16.75 34.87 -0.70
C GLY A 158 -17.33 33.45 -0.76
N LYS A 159 -18.08 33.16 -1.81
CA LYS A 159 -18.56 31.80 -2.08
C LYS A 159 -17.40 30.90 -2.46
N LYS A 160 -17.25 29.77 -1.76
CA LYS A 160 -16.23 28.76 -2.04
C LYS A 160 -16.87 27.60 -2.81
N ILE A 161 -16.29 27.24 -3.95
CA ILE A 161 -16.72 26.10 -4.76
C ILE A 161 -15.55 25.15 -4.84
N ALA A 162 -15.76 23.90 -4.43
CA ALA A 162 -14.78 22.83 -4.57
C ALA A 162 -15.20 21.89 -5.71
N PHE A 163 -14.25 21.54 -6.59
CA PHE A 163 -14.42 20.49 -7.58
C PHE A 163 -13.59 19.29 -7.18
N GLY A 164 -14.21 18.11 -7.22
CA GLY A 164 -13.46 16.87 -7.20
C GLY A 164 -12.95 16.58 -8.62
N VAL A 165 -11.69 16.23 -8.74
CA VAL A 165 -11.09 15.69 -9.96
C VAL A 165 -10.75 14.24 -9.73
N ASP A 166 -11.17 13.37 -10.67
CA ASP A 166 -10.85 11.93 -10.69
C ASP A 166 -9.39 11.69 -11.12
#